data_6a169c9467d84b0ffd1ed2b6eb56193f
#
_entry.id   6a169c9467d84b0ffd1ed2b6eb56193f
#
_cell.length_a   1.000
_cell.length_b   1.000
_cell.length_c   1.000
_cell.angle_alpha   90.00
_cell.angle_beta   90.00
_cell.angle_gamma   90.00
#
_symmetry.space_group_name_H-M   'P 1'
#
loop_
_entity.id
_entity.type
_entity.pdbx_description
1 polymer ?
#
loop_
_entity_poly.entity_id
_entity_poly.type
_entity_poly.pdbx_seq_one_letter_code
_entity_poly.pdbx_strand_id
1 'polypeptide(L)'
;MLINTDEIKNIYVAKQFCDMRKQIDGLALIVTSQFSMNVLDHSLFIFTNASRNRIKMLYYEANGFWLFTRRLENGKFKFKKHEESGVLMITPPTAQLAD
;
A
#
# COMPACT_ATOMS: atom_id res chain seq x y z
N MET A 1 -12.16 -7.84 11.71
CA MET A 1 -11.30 -6.77 11.23
C MET A 1 -12.04 -5.46 11.24
N LEU A 2 -11.36 -4.39 11.56
CA LEU A 2 -12.00 -3.08 11.68
C LEU A 2 -12.29 -2.42 10.34
N ILE A 3 -11.63 -2.85 9.30
CA ILE A 3 -11.80 -2.28 7.97
C ILE A 3 -12.75 -3.15 7.16
N ASN A 4 -13.68 -2.49 6.47
CA ASN A 4 -14.53 -3.17 5.52
C ASN A 4 -13.77 -3.27 4.19
N THR A 5 -13.23 -4.45 3.91
CA THR A 5 -12.42 -4.63 2.71
C THR A 5 -13.23 -4.54 1.44
N ASP A 6 -14.55 -4.70 1.52
CA ASP A 6 -15.40 -4.57 0.34
C ASP A 6 -15.43 -3.15 -0.20
N GLU A 7 -15.08 -2.15 0.61
CA GLU A 7 -15.06 -0.77 0.20
C GLU A 7 -13.74 -0.33 -0.43
N ILE A 8 -12.74 -1.20 -0.42
CA ILE A 8 -11.47 -0.87 -1.06
C ILE A 8 -11.64 -0.94 -2.56
N LYS A 9 -11.49 0.20 -3.22
CA LYS A 9 -11.67 0.29 -4.66
C LYS A 9 -10.54 -0.37 -5.42
N ASN A 10 -9.31 -0.03 -5.05
CA ASN A 10 -8.12 -0.50 -5.74
C ASN A 10 -7.02 -0.76 -4.74
N ILE A 11 -6.06 -1.58 -5.14
CA ILE A 11 -4.87 -1.82 -4.35
C ILE A 11 -3.68 -1.46 -5.22
N TYR A 12 -2.88 -0.50 -4.75
CA TYR A 12 -1.70 -0.05 -5.46
C TYR A 12 -0.46 -0.41 -4.66
N VAL A 13 0.51 -0.98 -5.33
CA VAL A 13 1.79 -1.30 -4.72
C VAL A 13 2.83 -0.37 -5.34
N ALA A 14 3.47 0.44 -4.53
CA ALA A 14 4.50 1.36 -4.99
C ALA A 14 5.65 0.55 -5.59
N LYS A 15 6.02 0.89 -6.82
CA LYS A 15 7.07 0.17 -7.53
C LYS A 15 8.44 0.42 -6.91
N GLN A 16 8.68 1.63 -6.41
CA GLN A 16 9.95 1.98 -5.82
C GLN A 16 9.95 1.62 -4.34
N PHE A 17 11.11 1.24 -3.85
CA PHE A 17 11.25 0.91 -2.45
C PHE A 17 11.16 2.17 -1.61
N CYS A 18 10.69 2.00 -0.39
CA CYS A 18 10.40 3.10 0.52
C CYS A 18 11.13 2.90 1.83
N ASP A 19 11.50 4.02 2.44
CA ASP A 19 12.06 4.01 3.79
C ASP A 19 10.95 3.67 4.77
N MET A 20 11.11 2.59 5.50
CA MET A 20 10.09 2.10 6.42
C MET A 20 9.95 2.96 7.67
N ARG A 21 10.76 4.01 7.83
CA ARG A 21 10.58 4.97 8.91
C ARG A 21 9.49 5.99 8.62
N LYS A 22 9.06 6.10 7.37
CA LYS A 22 7.99 7.03 7.01
C LYS A 22 6.69 6.63 7.66
N GLN A 23 5.95 7.63 8.09
CA GLN A 23 4.65 7.47 8.72
C GLN A 23 3.57 8.02 7.79
N ILE A 24 2.37 8.22 8.33
CA ILE A 24 1.20 8.60 7.53
C ILE A 24 1.50 9.79 6.62
N ASP A 25 2.00 10.90 7.18
CA ASP A 25 2.19 12.11 6.38
C ASP A 25 3.21 11.92 5.28
N GLY A 26 4.31 11.24 5.58
CA GLY A 26 5.35 10.98 4.58
C GLY A 26 4.85 10.09 3.45
N LEU A 27 4.07 9.06 3.80
CA LEU A 27 3.54 8.16 2.78
C LEU A 27 2.44 8.83 1.98
N ALA A 28 1.58 9.62 2.62
CA ALA A 28 0.55 10.37 1.91
C ALA A 28 1.17 11.35 0.91
N LEU A 29 2.29 11.96 1.29
CA LEU A 29 2.99 12.88 0.39
C LEU A 29 3.50 12.15 -0.84
N ILE A 30 4.00 10.92 -0.69
CA ILE A 30 4.42 10.13 -1.84
C ILE A 30 3.24 9.89 -2.79
N VAL A 31 2.08 9.51 -2.25
CA VAL A 31 0.91 9.26 -3.08
C VAL A 31 0.52 10.52 -3.86
N THR A 32 0.47 11.66 -3.20
CA THR A 32 -0.02 12.88 -3.83
C THR A 32 1.00 13.51 -4.76
N SER A 33 2.29 13.52 -4.37
CA SER A 33 3.29 14.25 -5.14
C SER A 33 4.03 13.38 -6.15
N GLN A 34 4.28 12.11 -5.84
CA GLN A 34 5.04 11.27 -6.75
C GLN A 34 4.14 10.45 -7.67
N PHE A 35 3.00 10.01 -7.17
CA PHE A 35 2.09 9.20 -7.98
C PHE A 35 0.95 10.03 -8.56
N SER A 36 0.80 11.29 -8.15
CA SER A 36 -0.27 12.17 -8.59
C SER A 36 -1.64 11.54 -8.39
N MET A 37 -1.81 10.86 -7.25
CA MET A 37 -3.05 10.17 -6.92
C MET A 37 -3.68 10.81 -5.70
N ASN A 38 -4.97 10.54 -5.53
CA ASN A 38 -5.72 11.04 -4.39
C ASN A 38 -5.61 10.06 -3.24
N VAL A 39 -4.88 10.46 -2.18
CA VAL A 39 -4.68 9.58 -1.03
C VAL A 39 -5.99 9.36 -0.25
N LEU A 40 -6.98 10.21 -0.44
CA LEU A 40 -8.28 10.09 0.23
C LEU A 40 -9.27 9.21 -0.52
N ASP A 41 -8.87 8.71 -1.67
CA ASP A 41 -9.66 7.71 -2.39
C ASP A 41 -9.64 6.41 -1.59
N HIS A 42 -10.69 5.62 -1.69
CA HIS A 42 -10.79 4.37 -0.94
C HIS A 42 -9.91 3.29 -1.59
N SER A 43 -8.65 3.62 -1.76
CA SER A 43 -7.65 2.70 -2.31
C SER A 43 -6.61 2.40 -1.26
N LEU A 44 -6.12 1.17 -1.28
CA LEU A 44 -5.07 0.73 -0.37
C LEU A 44 -3.74 0.95 -1.05
N PHE A 45 -2.85 1.71 -0.42
CA PHE A 45 -1.52 1.96 -0.95
C PHE A 45 -0.51 1.16 -0.15
N ILE A 46 0.28 0.35 -0.85
CA ILE A 46 1.24 -0.55 -0.22
C ILE A 46 2.65 -0.13 -0.60
N PHE A 47 3.48 0.01 0.40
CA PHE A 47 4.88 0.40 0.26
C PHE A 47 5.77 -0.72 0.82
N THR A 48 6.86 -1.02 0.12
CA THR A 48 7.78 -2.08 0.55
C THR A 48 9.17 -1.54 0.73
N ASN A 49 9.97 -2.22 1.55
CA ASN A 49 11.39 -1.95 1.66
C ASN A 49 12.16 -2.71 0.58
N ALA A 50 13.46 -2.42 0.47
CA ALA A 50 14.30 -3.01 -0.57
C ALA A 50 14.41 -4.53 -0.43
N SER A 51 14.40 -5.04 0.78
CA SER A 51 14.46 -6.48 1.02
C SER A 51 13.14 -7.19 0.82
N ARG A 52 12.05 -6.42 0.62
CA ARG A 52 10.69 -6.93 0.43
C ARG A 52 10.21 -7.82 1.56
N ASN A 53 10.70 -7.59 2.76
CA ASN A 53 10.24 -8.34 3.93
C ASN A 53 9.41 -7.49 4.86
N ARG A 54 9.21 -6.21 4.55
CA ARG A 54 8.35 -5.31 5.30
C ARG A 54 7.46 -4.53 4.36
N ILE A 55 6.21 -4.36 4.76
CA ILE A 55 5.30 -3.49 4.05
C ILE A 55 4.63 -2.54 5.01
N LYS A 56 4.27 -1.37 4.49
CA LYS A 56 3.34 -0.46 5.15
C LYS A 56 2.18 -0.23 4.21
N MET A 57 0.98 -0.26 4.77
CA MET A 57 -0.23 -0.08 3.98
C MET A 57 -0.99 1.11 4.51
N LEU A 58 -1.29 2.05 3.63
CA LEU A 58 -1.98 3.29 3.97
C LEU A 58 -3.37 3.26 3.36
N TYR A 59 -4.39 3.53 4.18
CA TYR A 59 -5.77 3.50 3.75
C TYR A 59 -6.56 4.57 4.48
N TYR A 60 -7.35 5.35 3.73
CA TYR A 60 -8.17 6.41 4.29
C TYR A 60 -9.64 6.01 4.29
N GLU A 61 -10.29 6.10 5.43
CA GLU A 61 -11.73 5.92 5.55
C GLU A 61 -12.25 6.61 6.80
N ALA A 62 -13.52 7.00 6.77
CA ALA A 62 -14.20 7.54 7.95
C ALA A 62 -13.40 8.65 8.65
N ASN A 63 -12.88 9.60 7.86
CA ASN A 63 -12.14 10.76 8.33
C ASN A 63 -10.82 10.43 9.01
N GLY A 64 -10.24 9.29 8.72
CA GLY A 64 -8.98 8.92 9.32
C GLY A 64 -8.16 8.02 8.44
N PHE A 65 -6.90 7.93 8.76
CA PHE A 65 -5.98 7.01 8.08
C PHE A 65 -5.71 5.80 8.93
N TRP A 66 -5.67 4.66 8.27
CA TRP A 66 -5.10 3.44 8.82
C TRP A 66 -3.69 3.30 8.27
N LEU A 67 -2.75 2.96 9.13
CA LEU A 67 -1.40 2.61 8.71
C LEU A 67 -1.09 1.26 9.32
N PHE A 68 -0.92 0.27 8.45
CA PHE A 68 -0.63 -1.10 8.86
C PHE A 68 0.82 -1.41 8.51
N THR A 69 1.48 -2.16 9.36
CA THR A 69 2.84 -2.61 9.13
C THR A 69 2.89 -4.11 9.29
N ARG A 70 3.55 -4.77 8.37
CA ARG A 70 3.78 -6.20 8.48
C ARG A 70 5.21 -6.52 8.12
N ARG A 71 5.84 -7.37 8.91
CA ARG A 71 7.19 -7.86 8.67
C ARG A 71 7.14 -9.37 8.52
N LEU A 72 7.78 -9.88 7.46
CA LEU A 72 7.95 -11.32 7.30
C LEU A 72 9.24 -11.72 8.00
N GLU A 73 9.16 -12.79 8.79
CA GLU A 73 10.37 -13.33 9.42
C GLU A 73 11.18 -14.14 8.42
N ASN A 74 10.53 -14.72 7.43
CA ASN A 74 11.17 -15.46 6.34
C ASN A 74 10.46 -15.12 5.04
N GLY A 75 11.21 -15.12 3.94
CA GLY A 75 10.61 -14.92 2.64
C GLY A 75 10.46 -13.46 2.28
N LYS A 76 9.79 -13.23 1.16
CA LYS A 76 9.60 -11.89 0.60
C LYS A 76 8.17 -11.73 0.13
N PHE A 77 7.66 -10.51 0.22
CA PHE A 77 6.37 -10.18 -0.39
C PHE A 77 6.50 -10.19 -1.90
N LYS A 78 5.51 -10.76 -2.57
CA LYS A 78 5.43 -10.81 -4.03
C LYS A 78 4.05 -10.34 -4.46
N PHE A 79 4.02 -9.53 -5.50
CA PHE A 79 2.78 -8.98 -6.02
C PHE A 79 2.72 -9.18 -7.51
N LYS A 80 1.52 -9.47 -8.03
CA LYS A 80 1.29 -9.46 -9.47
C LYS A 80 1.33 -8.03 -9.94
N LYS A 81 1.90 -7.82 -11.11
CA LYS A 81 2.16 -6.49 -11.62
C LYS A 81 1.13 -6.06 -12.65
N HIS A 82 0.75 -4.81 -12.54
CA HIS A 82 0.04 -4.13 -13.58
C HIS A 82 0.50 -2.68 -13.46
N GLU A 83 1.53 -2.33 -14.23
CA GLU A 83 2.28 -1.10 -13.99
C GLU A 83 1.65 0.12 -14.62
N GLU A 84 1.62 1.21 -13.83
CA GLU A 84 1.19 2.49 -14.32
C GLU A 84 1.80 3.56 -13.43
N SER A 85 2.58 4.48 -14.01
CA SER A 85 3.14 5.63 -13.29
C SER A 85 3.95 5.27 -12.04
N GLY A 86 4.73 4.21 -12.10
CA GLY A 86 5.55 3.81 -10.96
C GLY A 86 4.79 3.08 -9.87
N VAL A 87 3.52 2.81 -10.08
CA VAL A 87 2.66 2.10 -9.16
C VAL A 87 2.23 0.80 -9.81
N LEU A 88 2.12 -0.24 -8.99
CA LEU A 88 1.58 -1.52 -9.43
C LEU A 88 0.16 -1.62 -8.93
N MET A 89 -0.76 -1.93 -9.83
CA MET A 89 -2.16 -2.09 -9.46
C MET A 89 -2.52 -3.57 -9.48
N ILE A 90 -3.14 -4.03 -8.41
CA ILE A 90 -3.61 -5.41 -8.34
C ILE A 90 -5.12 -5.38 -8.08
N THR A 91 -5.79 -6.45 -8.51
CA THR A 91 -7.23 -6.54 -8.39
C THR A 91 -7.63 -6.85 -6.95
N PRO A 92 -8.46 -6.00 -6.32
CA PRO A 92 -8.97 -6.31 -4.99
C PRO A 92 -10.12 -7.32 -5.09
N PRO A 93 -10.50 -7.96 -4.00
CA PRO A 93 -9.68 -8.17 -2.83
C PRO A 93 -8.59 -9.14 -3.19
N THR A 94 -7.47 -9.06 -2.55
CA THR A 94 -6.39 -9.88 -3.00
C THR A 94 -5.95 -10.89 -1.97
N ALA A 95 -5.95 -12.14 -2.36
CA ALA A 95 -5.36 -13.19 -1.57
C ALA A 95 -3.84 -13.11 -1.60
N GLN A 96 -3.28 -12.33 -2.50
CA GLN A 96 -1.84 -12.21 -2.59
C GLN A 96 -1.23 -11.49 -1.40
N LEU A 97 -2.04 -10.78 -0.64
CA LEU A 97 -1.58 -10.18 0.60
C LEU A 97 -1.64 -11.15 1.77
N ALA A 98 -2.19 -12.30 1.58
CA ALA A 98 -2.48 -13.21 2.67
C ALA A 98 -1.30 -13.99 3.13
N ASP A 99 -0.26 -14.01 2.44
CA ASP A 99 0.80 -14.79 2.90
C ASP A 99 2.04 -14.59 2.64
#